data_6dffba7c677d5f54628152f84672de1d
#
_entry.id   6dffba7c677d5f54628152f84672de1d
#
_cell.length_a   1.000
_cell.length_b   1.000
_cell.length_c   1.000
_cell.angle_alpha   90.00
_cell.angle_beta   90.00
_cell.angle_gamma   90.00
#
_symmetry.space_group_name_H-M   'P 1'
#
loop_
_entity.id
_entity.type
_entity.pdbx_description
1 polymer ?
#
loop_
_entity_poly.entity_id
_entity_poly.type
_entity_poly.pdbx_seq_one_letter_code
_entity_poly.pdbx_strand_id
1 'polypeptide(L)'
;MIKTQPPISQIRLKGREIYILRDDLLGEKYPPESVLHELNGNKARKLEWLLDADFDDEKSMQILRESGNLINENIFYKSIDAIEQISSKKIKKNRKKHQIFKNKTRLNFNHKNIKIIANNAKIYNITNQKIKMTHIVSYGSAQSNAMLALSLFAKFRKLNFIYFAHNIPPNLRENPYGNYKIALQNNAQIFTSNDPCKSALKWALNHNKAQKKGLANKAFKSFCMRFLLRNFFIKFKFAPSKIALRIFIKQKKSQAKQNAQNHLNFSTNPRKKTNFKALFIDEGVASPVAFMGYQTQARQIAKLSQEFGEKFDIFLPSGTGTSAAFLAINLNLYGDFRVYTCPCVGDESYLRAQISSLLSSLSKTNFIENLLSNLPARDQILNFPSNLIILNPPKKFPFAKPQPQLAQMYKELEKTGIKFDLIYDPVGFITLFHHEKCFKNQMLYIHQGGITGNISQLMRYKFKKLIV
;
A
#
# COMPACT_ATOMS: atom_id res chain seq x y z
N MET A 1 12.76 12.18 -12.25
CA MET A 1 12.62 10.78 -12.76
C MET A 1 13.87 9.97 -12.49
N ILE A 2 13.74 8.71 -12.09
CA ILE A 2 14.84 7.76 -11.91
C ILE A 2 15.35 7.35 -13.30
N LYS A 3 16.17 8.21 -13.93
CA LYS A 3 16.64 8.01 -15.31
C LYS A 3 17.71 6.91 -15.45
N THR A 4 18.37 6.55 -14.36
CA THR A 4 19.50 5.62 -14.39
C THR A 4 19.03 4.20 -14.08
N GLN A 5 19.54 3.25 -14.86
CA GLN A 5 19.30 1.82 -14.65
C GLN A 5 19.99 1.38 -13.35
N PRO A 6 19.31 0.66 -12.47
CA PRO A 6 19.96 0.07 -11.32
C PRO A 6 20.96 -0.99 -11.76
N PRO A 7 22.05 -1.21 -11.01
CA PRO A 7 23.00 -2.25 -11.34
C PRO A 7 22.36 -3.65 -11.26
N ILE A 8 22.98 -4.58 -11.97
CA ILE A 8 22.61 -5.99 -11.94
C ILE A 8 23.74 -6.75 -11.29
N SER A 9 23.38 -7.62 -10.37
CA SER A 9 24.29 -8.60 -9.80
C SER A 9 23.84 -10.00 -10.21
N GLN A 10 24.78 -10.91 -10.38
CA GLN A 10 24.49 -12.31 -10.59
C GLN A 10 24.88 -13.08 -9.32
N ILE A 11 23.99 -13.95 -8.87
CA ILE A 11 24.25 -14.83 -7.74
C ILE A 11 24.04 -16.29 -8.13
N ARG A 12 24.72 -17.19 -7.45
CA ARG A 12 24.46 -18.61 -7.52
C ARG A 12 23.90 -19.09 -6.18
N LEU A 13 22.65 -19.56 -6.19
CA LEU A 13 21.96 -20.00 -4.98
C LEU A 13 21.28 -21.34 -5.23
N LYS A 14 21.55 -22.34 -4.40
CA LYS A 14 21.05 -23.72 -4.55
C LYS A 14 21.29 -24.30 -5.96
N GLY A 15 22.47 -24.02 -6.55
CA GLY A 15 22.86 -24.50 -7.87
C GLY A 15 22.29 -23.73 -9.05
N ARG A 16 21.38 -22.76 -8.82
CA ARG A 16 20.77 -21.93 -9.86
C ARG A 16 21.41 -20.56 -9.94
N GLU A 17 21.63 -20.10 -11.16
CA GLU A 17 22.02 -18.70 -11.43
C GLU A 17 20.80 -17.81 -11.49
N ILE A 18 20.86 -16.68 -10.80
CA ILE A 18 19.78 -15.72 -10.68
C ILE A 18 20.37 -14.32 -10.84
N TYR A 19 19.83 -13.56 -11.79
CA TYR A 19 20.13 -12.13 -11.90
C TYR A 19 19.32 -11.34 -10.89
N ILE A 20 19.96 -10.39 -10.24
CA ILE A 20 19.35 -9.53 -9.22
C ILE A 20 19.33 -8.09 -9.75
N LEU A 21 18.15 -7.56 -10.04
CA LEU A 21 17.99 -6.13 -10.35
C LEU A 21 18.03 -5.35 -9.03
N ARG A 22 19.08 -4.55 -8.84
CA ARG A 22 19.46 -3.91 -7.57
C ARG A 22 18.73 -2.57 -7.37
N ASP A 23 17.39 -2.60 -7.32
CA ASP A 23 16.60 -1.39 -6.99
C ASP A 23 16.91 -0.87 -5.58
N ASP A 24 17.43 -1.71 -4.69
CA ASP A 24 17.92 -1.33 -3.37
C ASP A 24 19.06 -0.29 -3.42
N LEU A 25 19.75 -0.15 -4.55
CA LEU A 25 20.83 0.81 -4.76
C LEU A 25 20.39 2.07 -5.53
N LEU A 26 19.09 2.24 -5.78
CA LEU A 26 18.59 3.41 -6.53
C LEU A 26 18.94 4.75 -5.86
N GLY A 27 18.98 4.80 -4.55
CA GLY A 27 19.31 5.98 -3.78
C GLY A 27 20.77 6.40 -3.93
N GLU A 28 21.70 5.46 -4.13
CA GLU A 28 23.15 5.72 -4.21
C GLU A 28 23.53 6.60 -5.43
N LYS A 29 22.61 6.80 -6.37
CA LYS A 29 22.79 7.68 -7.53
C LYS A 29 22.57 9.15 -7.22
N TYR A 30 22.06 9.45 -6.07
CA TYR A 30 21.97 10.80 -5.56
C TYR A 30 23.19 11.09 -4.66
N PRO A 31 23.65 12.35 -4.57
CA PRO A 31 24.73 12.72 -3.67
C PRO A 31 24.43 12.30 -2.22
N PRO A 32 25.43 11.87 -1.43
CA PRO A 32 25.24 11.40 -0.06
C PRO A 32 24.51 12.40 0.86
N GLU A 33 24.65 13.69 0.63
CA GLU A 33 23.96 14.76 1.35
C GLU A 33 22.50 14.92 0.93
N SER A 34 22.09 14.32 -0.16
CA SER A 34 20.70 14.32 -0.60
C SER A 34 19.83 13.41 0.24
N VAL A 35 18.69 13.93 0.67
CA VAL A 35 17.65 13.09 1.33
C VAL A 35 17.23 11.90 0.45
N LEU A 36 17.35 12.04 -0.87
CA LEU A 36 17.01 11.00 -1.84
C LEU A 36 18.02 9.86 -1.89
N HIS A 37 19.24 10.06 -1.37
CA HIS A 37 20.24 8.99 -1.22
C HIS A 37 19.71 7.82 -0.37
N GLU A 38 18.92 8.10 0.64
CA GLU A 38 18.27 7.12 1.51
C GLU A 38 17.00 6.49 0.90
N LEU A 39 16.46 7.08 -0.18
CA LEU A 39 15.22 6.63 -0.82
C LEU A 39 15.52 5.60 -1.91
N ASN A 40 15.26 4.34 -1.65
CA ASN A 40 15.60 3.25 -2.55
C ASN A 40 14.48 2.21 -2.68
N GLY A 41 14.75 1.20 -3.52
CA GLY A 41 13.89 0.06 -3.76
C GLY A 41 12.53 0.43 -4.37
N ASN A 42 11.56 -0.42 -4.14
CA ASN A 42 10.22 -0.24 -4.69
C ASN A 42 9.50 1.02 -4.17
N LYS A 43 9.96 1.63 -3.10
CA LYS A 43 9.39 2.87 -2.59
C LYS A 43 9.87 4.06 -3.40
N ALA A 44 11.13 4.08 -3.84
CA ALA A 44 11.64 5.06 -4.79
C ALA A 44 10.82 5.01 -6.09
N ARG A 45 10.60 3.80 -6.65
CA ARG A 45 9.77 3.61 -7.83
C ARG A 45 8.35 4.15 -7.67
N LYS A 46 7.71 3.83 -6.55
CA LYS A 46 6.33 4.26 -6.28
C LYS A 46 6.18 5.75 -6.07
N LEU A 47 7.22 6.42 -5.59
CA LEU A 47 7.23 7.86 -5.35
C LEU A 47 7.80 8.66 -6.53
N GLU A 48 8.32 8.02 -7.58
CA GLU A 48 9.04 8.65 -8.67
C GLU A 48 8.29 9.85 -9.26
N TRP A 49 7.02 9.67 -9.61
CA TRP A 49 6.22 10.77 -10.15
C TRP A 49 5.99 11.89 -9.12
N LEU A 50 5.72 11.54 -7.87
CA LEU A 50 5.49 12.51 -6.79
C LEU A 50 6.74 13.33 -6.45
N LEU A 51 7.93 12.79 -6.67
CA LEU A 51 9.19 13.53 -6.49
C LEU A 51 9.31 14.69 -7.47
N ASP A 52 8.83 14.51 -8.70
CA ASP A 52 8.94 15.47 -9.78
C ASP A 52 7.67 16.32 -9.99
N ALA A 53 6.52 15.90 -9.44
CA ALA A 53 5.23 16.57 -9.62
C ALA A 53 5.26 18.02 -9.11
N ASP A 54 4.81 18.95 -9.96
CA ASP A 54 4.55 20.32 -9.53
C ASP A 54 3.17 20.40 -8.84
N PHE A 55 3.17 20.64 -7.54
CA PHE A 55 1.93 20.75 -6.76
C PHE A 55 1.23 22.11 -6.91
N ASP A 56 1.84 23.04 -7.61
CA ASP A 56 1.24 24.32 -8.00
C ASP A 56 0.59 24.25 -9.40
N ASP A 57 0.89 23.20 -10.18
CA ASP A 57 0.33 22.96 -11.50
C ASP A 57 -1.05 22.28 -11.42
N GLU A 58 -2.04 22.82 -12.15
CA GLU A 58 -3.41 22.29 -12.13
C GLU A 58 -3.50 20.88 -12.72
N LYS A 59 -2.69 20.53 -13.72
CA LYS A 59 -2.65 19.18 -14.30
C LYS A 59 -2.18 18.15 -13.26
N SER A 60 -1.11 18.45 -12.55
CA SER A 60 -0.61 17.61 -11.44
C SER A 60 -1.65 17.50 -10.33
N MET A 61 -2.32 18.59 -9.99
CA MET A 61 -3.38 18.61 -8.98
C MET A 61 -4.62 17.81 -9.43
N GLN A 62 -4.96 17.82 -10.69
CA GLN A 62 -6.03 17.02 -11.26
C GLN A 62 -5.69 15.53 -11.15
N ILE A 63 -4.48 15.12 -11.52
CA ILE A 63 -3.98 13.76 -11.38
C ILE A 63 -4.11 13.28 -9.92
N LEU A 64 -3.73 14.11 -8.95
CA LEU A 64 -3.84 13.78 -7.52
C LEU A 64 -5.28 13.65 -7.03
N ARG A 65 -6.21 14.44 -7.57
CA ARG A 65 -7.65 14.30 -7.27
C ARG A 65 -8.20 13.00 -7.84
N GLU A 66 -7.91 12.71 -9.10
CA GLU A 66 -8.41 11.54 -9.80
C GLU A 66 -7.82 10.23 -9.25
N SER A 67 -6.54 10.22 -8.90
CA SER A 67 -5.86 9.08 -8.30
C SER A 67 -6.25 8.80 -6.84
N GLY A 68 -7.10 9.63 -6.24
CA GLY A 68 -7.52 9.47 -4.86
C GLY A 68 -6.52 9.96 -3.82
N ASN A 69 -5.44 10.61 -4.23
CA ASN A 69 -4.45 11.16 -3.32
C ASN A 69 -4.91 12.47 -2.64
N LEU A 70 -5.89 13.17 -3.21
CA LEU A 70 -6.57 14.28 -2.56
C LEU A 70 -7.95 13.84 -2.09
N ILE A 71 -8.06 13.49 -0.82
CA ILE A 71 -9.30 12.98 -0.24
C ILE A 71 -10.36 14.08 -0.16
N ASN A 72 -11.50 13.83 -0.80
CA ASN A 72 -12.76 14.56 -0.64
C ASN A 72 -13.85 13.61 -0.14
N GLU A 73 -15.08 14.10 0.06
CA GLU A 73 -16.19 13.26 0.55
C GLU A 73 -16.46 12.07 -0.36
N ASN A 74 -16.51 12.27 -1.67
CA ASN A 74 -16.77 11.20 -2.65
C ASN A 74 -15.68 10.13 -2.64
N ILE A 75 -14.41 10.54 -2.61
CA ILE A 75 -13.26 9.63 -2.53
C ILE A 75 -13.25 8.90 -1.20
N PHE A 76 -13.54 9.61 -0.09
CA PHE A 76 -13.63 9.02 1.23
C PHE A 76 -14.64 7.87 1.28
N TYR A 77 -15.88 8.09 0.78
CA TYR A 77 -16.91 7.04 0.77
C TYR A 77 -16.55 5.88 -0.17
N LYS A 78 -16.01 6.16 -1.38
CA LYS A 78 -15.55 5.12 -2.31
C LYS A 78 -14.43 4.25 -1.71
N SER A 79 -13.48 4.85 -1.02
CA SER A 79 -12.38 4.11 -0.36
C SER A 79 -12.91 3.20 0.74
N ILE A 80 -13.93 3.64 1.47
CA ILE A 80 -14.58 2.85 2.50
C ILE A 80 -15.34 1.66 1.88
N ASP A 81 -16.12 1.89 0.82
CA ASP A 81 -16.86 0.84 0.12
C ASP A 81 -15.90 -0.23 -0.46
N ALA A 82 -14.77 0.18 -1.04
CA ALA A 82 -13.74 -0.73 -1.54
C ALA A 82 -13.17 -1.63 -0.41
N ILE A 83 -12.87 -1.05 0.74
CA ILE A 83 -12.42 -1.78 1.92
C ILE A 83 -13.49 -2.79 2.41
N GLU A 84 -14.78 -2.40 2.37
CA GLU A 84 -15.89 -3.29 2.73
C GLU A 84 -16.06 -4.45 1.75
N GLN A 85 -15.92 -4.22 0.44
CA GLN A 85 -16.01 -5.27 -0.59
C GLN A 85 -14.89 -6.32 -0.47
N ILE A 86 -13.66 -5.90 -0.23
CA ILE A 86 -12.51 -6.82 -0.01
C ILE A 86 -12.80 -7.73 1.19
N SER A 87 -13.40 -7.17 2.22
CA SER A 87 -13.74 -7.91 3.46
C SER A 87 -14.91 -8.87 3.28
N SER A 88 -15.95 -8.48 2.52
CA SER A 88 -17.14 -9.32 2.27
C SER A 88 -16.83 -10.52 1.37
N LYS A 89 -15.91 -10.39 0.41
CA LYS A 89 -15.43 -11.51 -0.42
C LYS A 89 -14.71 -12.58 0.43
N LYS A 90 -13.97 -12.15 1.47
CA LYS A 90 -13.32 -13.06 2.42
C LYS A 90 -14.34 -13.87 3.25
N ILE A 91 -15.45 -13.26 3.59
CA ILE A 91 -16.55 -13.90 4.33
C ILE A 91 -17.31 -14.93 3.47
N LYS A 92 -17.58 -14.63 2.19
CA LYS A 92 -18.28 -15.56 1.27
C LYS A 92 -17.48 -16.82 0.98
N LYS A 93 -16.15 -16.75 0.90
CA LYS A 93 -15.28 -17.92 0.66
C LYS A 93 -15.24 -18.87 1.86
N ASN A 94 -15.36 -18.35 3.08
CA ASN A 94 -15.45 -19.18 4.29
C ASN A 94 -16.82 -19.85 4.45
N ARG A 95 -17.91 -19.29 3.87
CA ARG A 95 -19.25 -19.91 3.90
C ARG A 95 -19.39 -21.09 2.93
N LYS A 96 -18.68 -21.13 1.80
CA LYS A 96 -18.71 -22.28 0.89
C LYS A 96 -18.10 -23.57 1.44
N LYS A 97 -17.32 -23.50 2.53
CA LYS A 97 -16.78 -24.70 3.22
C LYS A 97 -17.74 -25.32 4.26
N HIS A 98 -18.89 -24.69 4.53
CA HIS A 98 -19.88 -25.18 5.49
C HIS A 98 -21.32 -25.12 4.93
N GLN A 99 -21.53 -25.70 3.74
CA GLN A 99 -22.88 -25.96 3.27
C GLN A 99 -23.32 -27.38 3.69
N ILE A 100 -23.66 -27.55 4.95
CA ILE A 100 -24.69 -28.48 5.42
C ILE A 100 -25.40 -27.77 6.56
N PHE A 101 -26.45 -27.08 6.29
CA PHE A 101 -27.71 -26.90 7.04
C PHE A 101 -28.51 -25.76 6.38
N LYS A 102 -29.50 -26.18 5.59
CA LYS A 102 -30.56 -25.28 5.07
C LYS A 102 -31.48 -24.90 6.22
N ASN A 103 -31.78 -23.62 6.41
CA ASN A 103 -33.15 -23.17 6.58
C ASN A 103 -33.28 -21.69 6.20
N LYS A 104 -34.34 -21.44 5.42
CA LYS A 104 -34.73 -20.21 4.77
C LYS A 104 -35.09 -19.13 5.80
N THR A 105 -34.56 -17.93 5.64
CA THR A 105 -35.30 -16.68 5.86
C THR A 105 -34.86 -15.68 4.80
N ARG A 106 -35.72 -15.51 3.82
CA ARG A 106 -35.66 -14.43 2.82
C ARG A 106 -35.92 -13.10 3.55
N LEU A 107 -34.97 -12.20 3.53
CA LEU A 107 -35.22 -10.77 3.71
C LEU A 107 -35.09 -10.11 2.33
N ASN A 108 -36.24 -9.78 1.77
CA ASN A 108 -36.40 -8.95 0.59
C ASN A 108 -35.96 -7.52 0.94
N PHE A 109 -34.86 -7.06 0.37
CA PHE A 109 -34.58 -5.64 0.29
C PHE A 109 -35.04 -5.11 -1.05
N ASN A 110 -36.11 -4.33 -1.03
CA ASN A 110 -36.65 -3.60 -2.18
C ASN A 110 -35.60 -2.55 -2.64
N HIS A 111 -35.12 -2.76 -3.87
CA HIS A 111 -34.43 -1.74 -4.66
C HIS A 111 -35.49 -0.81 -5.27
N LYS A 112 -35.89 0.24 -4.57
CA LYS A 112 -36.51 1.42 -5.18
C LYS A 112 -36.10 2.67 -4.43
N ASN A 113 -35.69 3.68 -5.22
CA ASN A 113 -35.40 5.08 -4.87
C ASN A 113 -33.92 5.41 -4.52
N ILE A 114 -33.07 5.36 -5.55
CA ILE A 114 -32.02 6.37 -5.70
C ILE A 114 -32.22 7.01 -7.07
N LYS A 115 -33.09 7.98 -7.15
CA LYS A 115 -33.06 8.98 -8.24
C LYS A 115 -31.86 9.89 -7.94
N ILE A 116 -30.83 9.75 -8.74
CA ILE A 116 -29.69 10.67 -8.77
C ILE A 116 -30.22 11.97 -9.37
N ILE A 117 -30.28 13.00 -8.57
CA ILE A 117 -30.48 14.37 -9.04
C ILE A 117 -29.14 14.80 -9.65
N ALA A 118 -28.99 14.52 -10.94
CA ALA A 118 -28.03 15.17 -11.79
C ALA A 118 -28.70 16.46 -12.30
N ASN A 119 -28.54 17.56 -11.60
CA ASN A 119 -28.65 18.92 -12.16
C ASN A 119 -28.31 19.92 -11.08
N ASN A 120 -27.14 20.49 -11.20
CA ASN A 120 -26.78 21.88 -10.93
C ASN A 120 -25.26 21.96 -10.75
N ALA A 121 -24.55 21.85 -11.86
CA ALA A 121 -23.21 22.41 -11.98
C ALA A 121 -23.33 23.95 -11.99
N LYS A 122 -23.54 24.56 -10.83
CA LYS A 122 -23.17 25.95 -10.63
C LYS A 122 -21.65 26.00 -10.63
N ILE A 123 -21.08 26.45 -11.73
CA ILE A 123 -19.70 26.88 -11.82
C ILE A 123 -19.54 28.02 -10.82
N TYR A 124 -19.09 27.70 -9.62
CA TYR A 124 -18.58 28.72 -8.72
C TYR A 124 -17.22 29.14 -9.28
N ASN A 125 -17.14 30.37 -9.74
CA ASN A 125 -15.89 31.10 -9.87
C ASN A 125 -15.16 31.03 -8.53
N ILE A 126 -14.33 30.04 -8.36
CA ILE A 126 -13.40 29.96 -7.24
C ILE A 126 -12.34 30.99 -7.55
N THR A 127 -12.36 32.09 -6.80
CA THR A 127 -11.28 33.07 -6.75
C THR A 127 -9.95 32.35 -6.78
N ASN A 128 -9.02 32.82 -7.64
CA ASN A 128 -7.66 32.32 -7.89
C ASN A 128 -6.76 32.31 -6.64
N GLN A 129 -7.19 31.69 -5.55
CA GLN A 129 -6.32 31.48 -4.41
C GLN A 129 -5.51 30.20 -4.63
N LYS A 130 -4.21 30.38 -4.85
CA LYS A 130 -3.23 29.29 -5.06
C LYS A 130 -3.34 28.25 -3.95
N ILE A 131 -3.67 27.01 -4.31
CA ILE A 131 -3.76 25.88 -3.39
C ILE A 131 -2.31 25.45 -3.07
N LYS A 132 -1.96 25.41 -1.77
CA LYS A 132 -0.63 24.97 -1.34
C LYS A 132 -0.69 23.61 -0.69
N MET A 133 0.08 22.64 -1.24
CA MET A 133 0.30 21.37 -0.56
C MET A 133 1.20 21.59 0.67
N THR A 134 0.78 21.11 1.83
CA THR A 134 1.53 21.34 3.08
C THR A 134 1.76 20.07 3.90
N HIS A 135 0.96 19.04 3.67
CA HIS A 135 1.01 17.82 4.46
C HIS A 135 0.96 16.57 3.59
N ILE A 136 1.57 15.51 4.12
CA ILE A 136 1.35 14.14 3.69
C ILE A 136 0.74 13.38 4.84
N VAL A 137 -0.23 12.53 4.58
CA VAL A 137 -0.79 11.63 5.58
C VAL A 137 -0.82 10.21 5.05
N SER A 138 -0.40 9.26 5.90
CA SER A 138 -0.40 7.83 5.59
C SER A 138 -0.58 7.00 6.86
N TYR A 139 -0.58 5.68 6.72
CA TYR A 139 -0.78 4.75 7.83
C TYR A 139 -0.08 3.41 7.58
N GLY A 140 0.03 2.59 8.64
CA GLY A 140 0.59 1.24 8.58
C GLY A 140 1.26 0.82 9.88
N SER A 141 2.29 -0.03 9.81
CA SER A 141 3.04 -0.47 10.98
C SER A 141 4.09 0.57 11.43
N ALA A 142 4.46 0.54 12.71
CA ALA A 142 5.46 1.46 13.28
C ALA A 142 6.89 1.25 12.75
N GLN A 143 7.17 0.14 12.07
CA GLN A 143 8.47 -0.14 11.44
C GLN A 143 8.35 -0.28 9.91
N SER A 144 7.33 0.37 9.32
CA SER A 144 7.05 0.28 7.89
C SER A 144 8.14 0.94 7.04
N ASN A 145 8.63 0.23 6.03
CA ASN A 145 9.50 0.82 4.99
C ASN A 145 8.78 1.93 4.19
N ALA A 146 7.44 1.89 4.12
CA ALA A 146 6.66 2.96 3.51
C ALA A 146 6.66 4.23 4.38
N MET A 147 6.58 4.08 5.71
CA MET A 147 6.69 5.21 6.64
C MET A 147 8.03 5.91 6.50
N LEU A 148 9.13 5.14 6.47
CA LEU A 148 10.46 5.69 6.24
C LEU A 148 10.53 6.45 4.91
N ALA A 149 10.16 5.83 3.81
CA ALA A 149 10.23 6.45 2.49
C ALA A 149 9.38 7.73 2.38
N LEU A 150 8.19 7.73 2.99
CA LEU A 150 7.34 8.91 3.02
C LEU A 150 7.89 10.02 3.92
N SER A 151 8.62 9.69 4.99
CA SER A 151 9.29 10.70 5.82
C SER A 151 10.44 11.39 5.07
N LEU A 152 11.20 10.61 4.29
CA LEU A 152 12.25 11.14 3.41
C LEU A 152 11.65 12.02 2.30
N PHE A 153 10.59 11.54 1.65
CA PHE A 153 9.87 12.29 0.64
C PHE A 153 9.30 13.61 1.20
N ALA A 154 8.69 13.56 2.37
CA ALA A 154 8.14 14.76 3.02
C ALA A 154 9.23 15.78 3.33
N LYS A 155 10.38 15.34 3.86
CA LYS A 155 11.54 16.19 4.11
C LYS A 155 12.06 16.83 2.84
N PHE A 156 12.21 16.04 1.75
CA PHE A 156 12.63 16.52 0.44
C PHE A 156 11.69 17.60 -0.12
N ARG A 157 10.37 17.36 -0.04
CA ARG A 157 9.33 18.27 -0.54
C ARG A 157 8.98 19.41 0.44
N LYS A 158 9.63 19.48 1.60
CA LYS A 158 9.35 20.45 2.69
C LYS A 158 7.89 20.40 3.15
N LEU A 159 7.33 19.19 3.28
CA LEU A 159 5.96 18.93 3.73
C LEU A 159 5.97 18.37 5.14
N ASN A 160 4.90 18.62 5.91
CA ASN A 160 4.68 17.95 7.18
C ASN A 160 4.20 16.52 6.96
N PHE A 161 4.72 15.57 7.72
CA PHE A 161 4.32 14.17 7.60
C PHE A 161 3.55 13.68 8.82
N ILE A 162 2.31 13.26 8.57
CA ILE A 162 1.40 12.69 9.58
C ILE A 162 1.26 11.20 9.30
N TYR A 163 1.50 10.37 10.32
CA TYR A 163 1.42 8.92 10.17
C TYR A 163 0.60 8.28 11.29
N PHE A 164 -0.29 7.36 10.92
CA PHE A 164 -1.09 6.60 11.88
C PHE A 164 -0.65 5.14 11.95
N ALA A 165 -0.22 4.69 13.14
CA ALA A 165 0.14 3.31 13.40
C ALA A 165 -0.90 2.62 14.29
N HIS A 166 -1.06 1.29 14.15
CA HIS A 166 -1.98 0.55 14.99
C HIS A 166 -1.50 0.48 16.44
N ASN A 167 -0.21 0.21 16.62
CA ASN A 167 0.43 0.14 17.92
C ASN A 167 1.91 0.53 17.81
N ILE A 168 2.40 1.24 18.81
CA ILE A 168 3.82 1.53 19.00
C ILE A 168 4.19 0.92 20.35
N PRO A 169 4.97 -0.17 20.39
CA PRO A 169 5.40 -0.78 21.64
C PRO A 169 6.10 0.24 22.57
N PRO A 170 5.92 0.15 23.90
CA PRO A 170 6.53 1.07 24.85
C PRO A 170 8.04 1.21 24.66
N ASN A 171 8.75 0.09 24.55
CA ASN A 171 10.21 0.07 24.32
C ASN A 171 10.64 0.79 23.05
N LEU A 172 9.83 0.73 21.98
CA LEU A 172 10.11 1.44 20.72
C LEU A 172 9.85 2.95 20.86
N ARG A 173 8.90 3.33 21.70
CA ARG A 173 8.58 4.74 21.97
C ARG A 173 9.66 5.40 22.84
N GLU A 174 10.12 4.70 23.87
CA GLU A 174 11.13 5.16 24.82
C GLU A 174 12.53 5.17 24.19
N ASN A 175 12.87 4.13 23.45
CA ASN A 175 14.15 3.94 22.77
C ASN A 175 13.94 3.72 21.26
N PRO A 176 13.74 4.77 20.45
CA PRO A 176 13.50 4.63 19.02
C PRO A 176 14.65 3.98 18.27
N TYR A 177 14.34 3.01 17.40
CA TYR A 177 15.29 2.34 16.51
C TYR A 177 14.67 2.04 15.15
N GLY A 178 15.51 1.68 14.17
CA GLY A 178 15.10 1.29 12.81
C GLY A 178 14.32 2.39 12.10
N ASN A 179 13.34 2.00 11.29
CA ASN A 179 12.54 2.93 10.48
C ASN A 179 11.78 3.97 11.32
N TYR A 180 11.35 3.59 12.51
CA TYR A 180 10.66 4.51 13.43
C TYR A 180 11.56 5.67 13.86
N LYS A 181 12.81 5.38 14.26
CA LYS A 181 13.80 6.39 14.64
C LYS A 181 14.07 7.37 13.49
N ILE A 182 14.34 6.84 12.29
CA ILE A 182 14.67 7.68 11.13
C ILE A 182 13.46 8.55 10.72
N ALA A 183 12.23 8.02 10.78
CA ALA A 183 11.05 8.79 10.49
C ALA A 183 10.87 9.96 11.49
N LEU A 184 11.12 9.75 12.79
CA LEU A 184 11.11 10.82 13.79
C LEU A 184 12.21 11.87 13.54
N GLN A 185 13.39 11.46 13.14
CA GLN A 185 14.49 12.37 12.76
C GLN A 185 14.16 13.20 11.52
N ASN A 186 13.25 12.71 10.67
CA ASN A 186 12.69 13.45 9.55
C ASN A 186 11.42 14.24 9.91
N ASN A 187 11.19 14.51 11.21
CA ASN A 187 10.05 15.27 11.72
C ASN A 187 8.67 14.64 11.44
N ALA A 188 8.59 13.30 11.31
CA ALA A 188 7.30 12.62 11.20
C ALA A 188 6.50 12.73 12.52
N GLN A 189 5.24 13.11 12.42
CA GLN A 189 4.30 13.06 13.54
C GLN A 189 3.54 11.72 13.49
N ILE A 190 3.86 10.84 14.44
CA ILE A 190 3.36 9.46 14.43
C ILE A 190 2.38 9.25 15.57
N PHE A 191 1.13 8.89 15.22
CA PHE A 191 0.03 8.70 16.15
C PHE A 191 -0.41 7.24 16.20
N THR A 192 -0.86 6.78 17.37
CA THR A 192 -1.51 5.48 17.51
C THR A 192 -3.00 5.57 17.23
N SER A 193 -3.56 4.54 16.59
CA SER A 193 -4.98 4.45 16.32
C SER A 193 -5.44 3.00 16.27
N ASN A 194 -6.63 2.70 16.81
CA ASN A 194 -7.28 1.40 16.67
C ASN A 194 -7.62 1.07 15.21
N ASP A 195 -7.73 2.10 14.35
CA ASP A 195 -7.96 1.99 12.92
C ASP A 195 -7.14 3.05 12.20
N PRO A 196 -5.87 2.76 11.90
CA PRO A 196 -4.95 3.71 11.29
C PRO A 196 -5.44 4.22 9.93
N CYS A 197 -5.97 3.35 9.07
CA CYS A 197 -6.49 3.71 7.76
C CYS A 197 -7.60 4.77 7.87
N LYS A 198 -8.60 4.50 8.69
CA LYS A 198 -9.73 5.41 8.91
C LYS A 198 -9.27 6.73 9.52
N SER A 199 -8.34 6.70 10.46
CA SER A 199 -7.81 7.91 11.08
C SER A 199 -7.06 8.78 10.07
N ALA A 200 -6.24 8.18 9.21
CA ALA A 200 -5.54 8.86 8.13
C ALA A 200 -6.52 9.48 7.11
N LEU A 201 -7.50 8.70 6.65
CA LEU A 201 -8.55 9.19 5.73
C LEU A 201 -9.36 10.33 6.34
N LYS A 202 -9.77 10.21 7.60
CA LYS A 202 -10.51 11.25 8.31
C LYS A 202 -9.69 12.52 8.49
N TRP A 203 -8.41 12.36 8.83
CA TRP A 203 -7.49 13.48 8.97
C TRP A 203 -7.32 14.22 7.63
N ALA A 204 -7.05 13.50 6.54
CA ALA A 204 -6.91 14.05 5.20
C ALA A 204 -8.20 14.75 4.73
N LEU A 205 -9.36 14.13 4.94
CA LEU A 205 -10.65 14.71 4.59
C LEU A 205 -10.89 16.04 5.31
N ASN A 206 -10.67 16.07 6.62
CA ASN A 206 -10.88 17.27 7.44
C ASN A 206 -9.93 18.39 7.03
N HIS A 207 -8.69 18.04 6.69
CA HIS A 207 -7.68 19.00 6.26
C HIS A 207 -7.97 19.56 4.86
N ASN A 208 -8.52 18.73 3.96
CA ASN A 208 -8.83 19.10 2.57
C ASN A 208 -10.20 19.79 2.40
N LYS A 209 -11.06 19.74 3.41
CA LYS A 209 -12.36 20.43 3.36
C LYS A 209 -12.17 21.95 3.39
N ALA A 210 -12.62 22.64 2.34
CA ALA A 210 -13.00 24.02 2.46
C ALA A 210 -14.24 24.06 3.36
N GLN A 211 -14.18 24.74 4.51
CA GLN A 211 -15.21 24.73 5.55
C GLN A 211 -16.63 24.97 5.00
N LYS A 212 -17.44 23.90 4.91
CA LYS A 212 -18.90 24.00 5.00
C LYS A 212 -19.32 23.28 6.28
N LYS A 213 -19.77 24.06 7.26
CA LYS A 213 -20.35 23.58 8.50
C LYS A 213 -21.65 22.82 8.19
N GLY A 214 -21.85 21.64 8.75
CA GLY A 214 -23.18 21.17 9.11
C GLY A 214 -23.61 19.75 8.74
N LEU A 215 -23.09 19.08 7.71
CA LEU A 215 -23.65 17.77 7.24
C LEU A 215 -22.87 16.50 7.66
N ALA A 216 -21.66 16.64 8.19
CA ALA A 216 -20.75 15.50 8.43
C ALA A 216 -21.17 14.55 9.57
N ASN A 217 -22.03 14.99 10.51
CA ASN A 217 -22.27 14.23 11.75
C ASN A 217 -23.26 13.06 11.61
N LYS A 218 -24.24 13.11 10.70
CA LYS A 218 -25.24 12.03 10.55
C LYS A 218 -24.69 10.81 9.76
N ALA A 219 -24.01 11.06 8.65
CA ALA A 219 -23.38 10.03 7.83
C ALA A 219 -22.25 9.30 8.56
N PHE A 220 -21.47 10.02 9.38
CA PHE A 220 -20.40 9.46 10.18
C PHE A 220 -20.89 8.49 11.28
N LYS A 221 -22.04 8.78 11.94
CA LYS A 221 -22.63 7.86 12.94
C LYS A 221 -23.06 6.52 12.32
N SER A 222 -23.68 6.55 11.15
CA SER A 222 -24.09 5.33 10.43
C SER A 222 -22.89 4.49 10.00
N PHE A 223 -21.83 5.12 9.53
CA PHE A 223 -20.59 4.49 9.12
C PHE A 223 -19.85 3.80 10.28
N CYS A 224 -19.70 4.45 11.43
CA CYS A 224 -19.08 3.85 12.62
C CYS A 224 -19.78 2.57 13.06
N MET A 225 -21.10 2.49 12.91
CA MET A 225 -21.87 1.30 13.27
C MET A 225 -21.56 0.11 12.34
N ARG A 226 -21.50 0.33 11.03
CA ARG A 226 -21.18 -0.72 10.04
C ARG A 226 -19.76 -1.24 10.20
N PHE A 227 -18.81 -0.37 10.49
CA PHE A 227 -17.41 -0.72 10.69
C PHE A 227 -17.17 -1.51 11.99
N LEU A 228 -17.87 -1.19 13.08
CA LEU A 228 -17.82 -1.93 14.33
C LEU A 228 -18.31 -3.38 14.17
N LEU A 229 -19.37 -3.58 13.41
CA LEU A 229 -19.89 -4.91 13.07
C LEU A 229 -18.87 -5.73 12.28
N ARG A 230 -18.13 -5.11 11.37
CA ARG A 230 -17.10 -5.77 10.56
C ARG A 230 -15.94 -6.31 11.40
N ASN A 231 -15.40 -5.52 12.35
CA ASN A 231 -14.28 -5.94 13.20
C ASN A 231 -14.70 -7.07 14.15
N PHE A 232 -15.98 -7.14 14.50
CA PHE A 232 -16.55 -8.24 15.27
C PHE A 232 -16.49 -9.56 14.48
N PHE A 233 -16.92 -9.56 13.22
CA PHE A 233 -16.90 -10.77 12.36
C PHE A 233 -15.48 -11.23 11.96
N ILE A 234 -14.50 -10.35 11.96
CA ILE A 234 -13.09 -10.70 11.67
C ILE A 234 -12.44 -11.40 12.88
N LYS A 235 -12.78 -11.00 14.10
CA LYS A 235 -12.20 -11.56 15.34
C LYS A 235 -12.82 -12.90 15.76
N PHE A 236 -14.07 -13.13 15.44
CA PHE A 236 -14.78 -14.36 15.85
C PHE A 236 -15.01 -15.26 14.63
N LYS A 237 -14.46 -16.49 14.70
CA LYS A 237 -14.63 -17.52 13.65
C LYS A 237 -16.07 -18.04 13.52
N PHE A 238 -16.98 -17.69 14.44
CA PHE A 238 -18.37 -18.12 14.50
C PHE A 238 -19.32 -16.93 14.54
N ALA A 239 -20.51 -17.10 13.97
CA ALA A 239 -21.57 -16.11 14.07
C ALA A 239 -21.97 -15.93 15.55
N PRO A 240 -21.84 -14.72 16.12
CA PRO A 240 -22.17 -14.51 17.52
C PRO A 240 -23.68 -14.61 17.75
N SER A 241 -24.05 -15.03 18.94
CA SER A 241 -25.45 -14.93 19.38
C SER A 241 -25.91 -13.47 19.39
N LYS A 242 -27.20 -13.21 19.19
CA LYS A 242 -27.77 -11.84 19.23
C LYS A 242 -27.41 -11.10 20.53
N ILE A 243 -27.25 -11.84 21.62
CA ILE A 243 -26.87 -11.30 22.95
C ILE A 243 -25.40 -10.84 22.94
N ALA A 244 -24.47 -11.68 22.47
CA ALA A 244 -23.05 -11.34 22.38
C ALA A 244 -22.80 -10.11 21.48
N LEU A 245 -23.55 -10.00 20.38
CA LEU A 245 -23.51 -8.85 19.50
C LEU A 245 -24.01 -7.57 20.18
N ARG A 246 -25.09 -7.63 20.97
CA ARG A 246 -25.61 -6.48 21.74
C ARG A 246 -24.64 -6.01 22.81
N ILE A 247 -24.02 -6.94 23.56
CA ILE A 247 -23.02 -6.64 24.60
C ILE A 247 -21.79 -5.98 23.95
N PHE A 248 -21.28 -6.54 22.85
CA PHE A 248 -20.15 -5.98 22.11
C PHE A 248 -20.43 -4.57 21.60
N ILE A 249 -21.61 -4.33 21.02
CA ILE A 249 -22.02 -3.00 20.56
C ILE A 249 -22.11 -2.00 21.72
N LYS A 250 -22.63 -2.43 22.89
CA LYS A 250 -22.74 -1.59 24.09
C LYS A 250 -21.36 -1.22 24.65
N GLN A 251 -20.46 -2.20 24.77
CA GLN A 251 -19.08 -1.96 25.22
C GLN A 251 -18.30 -1.03 24.28
N LYS A 252 -18.45 -1.23 22.95
CA LYS A 252 -17.78 -0.36 21.98
C LYS A 252 -18.37 1.05 21.92
N LYS A 253 -19.65 1.24 22.23
CA LYS A 253 -20.25 2.57 22.37
C LYS A 253 -19.69 3.32 23.58
N SER A 254 -19.48 2.65 24.72
CA SER A 254 -18.87 3.26 25.90
C SER A 254 -17.40 3.60 25.69
N GLN A 255 -16.61 2.70 25.07
CA GLN A 255 -15.22 2.98 24.69
C GLN A 255 -15.11 4.12 23.65
N ALA A 256 -16.04 4.19 22.70
CA ALA A 256 -16.07 5.29 21.72
C ALA A 256 -16.40 6.65 22.37
N LYS A 257 -17.24 6.68 23.44
CA LYS A 257 -17.49 7.89 24.22
C LYS A 257 -16.26 8.32 25.02
N GLN A 258 -15.58 7.40 25.70
CA GLN A 258 -14.33 7.69 26.44
C GLN A 258 -13.21 8.17 25.50
N ASN A 259 -13.03 7.48 24.34
CA ASN A 259 -12.04 7.90 23.36
C ASN A 259 -12.37 9.24 22.68
N ALA A 260 -13.66 9.57 22.51
CA ALA A 260 -14.07 10.88 22.00
C ALA A 260 -13.73 12.02 22.96
N GLN A 261 -13.81 11.80 24.26
CA GLN A 261 -13.37 12.78 25.28
C GLN A 261 -11.85 12.94 25.29
N ASN A 262 -11.08 11.87 25.08
CA ASN A 262 -9.61 11.92 25.00
C ASN A 262 -9.09 12.51 23.67
N HIS A 263 -9.91 12.55 22.60
CA HIS A 263 -9.56 13.11 21.29
C HIS A 263 -9.98 14.58 21.13
N LEU A 264 -10.71 15.16 22.07
CA LEU A 264 -11.16 16.57 22.01
C LEU A 264 -10.03 17.59 22.31
N ASN A 265 -8.86 17.13 22.77
CA ASN A 265 -7.70 18.00 23.02
C ASN A 265 -6.83 18.26 21.78
N PHE A 266 -7.24 17.84 20.59
CA PHE A 266 -6.68 18.35 19.34
C PHE A 266 -7.34 19.68 18.98
N SER A 267 -6.93 20.72 19.67
CA SER A 267 -7.26 22.11 19.36
C SER A 267 -6.56 22.52 18.05
N THR A 268 -7.14 22.14 16.92
CA THR A 268 -6.92 22.90 15.69
C THR A 268 -7.82 24.14 15.78
N ASN A 269 -7.21 25.25 16.12
CA ASN A 269 -7.88 26.55 16.18
C ASN A 269 -8.52 26.86 14.79
N PRO A 270 -9.86 26.95 14.64
CA PRO A 270 -10.50 26.91 13.32
C PRO A 270 -10.59 28.30 12.65
N ARG A 271 -9.71 29.25 12.96
CA ARG A 271 -9.94 30.68 12.62
C ARG A 271 -9.25 31.21 11.36
N LYS A 272 -8.57 30.36 10.53
CA LYS A 272 -8.12 30.84 9.21
C LYS A 272 -8.57 29.87 8.11
N LYS A 273 -9.29 30.38 7.10
CA LYS A 273 -9.53 29.68 5.83
C LYS A 273 -8.15 29.44 5.21
N THR A 274 -7.60 28.24 5.42
CA THR A 274 -6.31 27.91 4.85
C THR A 274 -6.57 27.10 3.58
N ASN A 275 -6.03 27.55 2.44
CA ASN A 275 -6.02 26.82 1.17
C ASN A 275 -4.97 25.71 1.17
N PHE A 276 -4.67 25.18 2.33
CA PHE A 276 -3.70 24.10 2.52
C PHE A 276 -4.32 22.75 2.21
N LYS A 277 -3.60 21.91 1.50
CA LYS A 277 -4.03 20.56 1.16
C LYS A 277 -3.08 19.51 1.74
N ALA A 278 -3.63 18.36 2.02
CA ALA A 278 -2.90 17.18 2.46
C ALA A 278 -2.99 16.09 1.40
N LEU A 279 -1.84 15.54 1.06
CA LEU A 279 -1.69 14.38 0.19
C LEU A 279 -1.91 13.11 1.01
N PHE A 280 -2.93 12.35 0.68
CA PHE A 280 -3.15 11.02 1.27
C PHE A 280 -2.41 9.96 0.45
N ILE A 281 -1.61 9.15 1.12
CA ILE A 281 -0.90 8.02 0.53
C ILE A 281 -1.31 6.75 1.26
N ASP A 282 -1.79 5.78 0.53
CA ASP A 282 -2.26 4.51 1.06
C ASP A 282 -1.11 3.64 1.60
N GLU A 283 -1.43 2.62 2.42
CA GLU A 283 -0.44 1.71 3.01
C GLU A 283 0.46 1.09 1.94
N GLY A 284 1.77 1.03 2.22
CA GLY A 284 2.75 0.49 1.29
C GLY A 284 3.03 1.36 0.06
N VAL A 285 2.56 2.64 0.08
CA VAL A 285 2.56 3.54 -1.07
C VAL A 285 1.80 2.92 -2.25
N ALA A 286 0.63 2.33 -1.96
CA ALA A 286 -0.24 1.71 -2.95
C ALA A 286 -1.15 2.78 -3.59
N SER A 287 -0.61 3.56 -4.50
CA SER A 287 -1.31 4.66 -5.18
C SER A 287 -1.29 4.48 -6.69
N PRO A 288 -2.35 4.88 -7.42
CA PRO A 288 -2.38 4.87 -8.88
C PRO A 288 -1.20 5.62 -9.52
N VAL A 289 -0.73 6.72 -8.93
CA VAL A 289 0.42 7.48 -9.46
C VAL A 289 1.74 6.71 -9.45
N ALA A 290 1.84 5.64 -8.67
CA ALA A 290 2.99 4.74 -8.69
C ALA A 290 3.17 4.02 -10.04
N PHE A 291 2.12 3.94 -10.87
CA PHE A 291 2.15 3.34 -12.20
C PHE A 291 3.31 3.88 -13.05
N MET A 292 3.59 5.17 -12.98
CA MET A 292 4.63 5.82 -13.78
C MET A 292 6.04 5.34 -13.45
N GLY A 293 6.35 5.10 -12.18
CA GLY A 293 7.66 4.57 -11.80
C GLY A 293 7.88 3.15 -12.32
N TYR A 294 6.80 2.39 -12.54
CA TYR A 294 6.89 1.06 -13.14
C TYR A 294 6.94 1.09 -14.67
N GLN A 295 6.52 2.17 -15.33
CA GLN A 295 6.83 2.39 -16.75
C GLN A 295 8.34 2.52 -16.95
N THR A 296 9.00 3.29 -16.08
CA THR A 296 10.47 3.43 -16.12
C THR A 296 11.16 2.09 -15.88
N GLN A 297 10.72 1.33 -14.88
CA GLN A 297 11.31 0.03 -14.57
C GLN A 297 11.09 -0.99 -15.70
N ALA A 298 9.90 -1.04 -16.29
CA ALA A 298 9.59 -1.95 -17.40
C ALA A 298 10.47 -1.66 -18.62
N ARG A 299 10.66 -0.39 -18.97
CA ARG A 299 11.56 0.02 -20.05
C ARG A 299 13.01 -0.40 -19.78
N GLN A 300 13.47 -0.26 -18.54
CA GLN A 300 14.82 -0.66 -18.14
C GLN A 300 15.00 -2.17 -18.25
N ILE A 301 14.01 -2.98 -17.82
CA ILE A 301 14.05 -4.43 -17.93
C ILE A 301 14.00 -4.88 -19.41
N ALA A 302 13.15 -4.25 -20.22
CA ALA A 302 13.08 -4.56 -21.65
C ALA A 302 14.41 -4.29 -22.36
N LYS A 303 15.04 -3.15 -22.07
CA LYS A 303 16.37 -2.81 -22.58
C LYS A 303 17.42 -3.81 -22.15
N LEU A 304 17.39 -4.21 -20.86
CA LEU A 304 18.27 -5.24 -20.33
C LEU A 304 18.13 -6.57 -21.07
N SER A 305 16.89 -7.00 -21.31
CA SER A 305 16.61 -8.23 -22.06
C SER A 305 17.19 -8.19 -23.47
N GLN A 306 17.14 -7.01 -24.13
CA GLN A 306 17.78 -6.81 -25.45
C GLN A 306 19.31 -6.84 -25.36
N GLU A 307 19.91 -6.20 -24.36
CA GLU A 307 21.36 -6.14 -24.15
C GLU A 307 21.95 -7.52 -23.85
N PHE A 308 21.22 -8.35 -23.13
CA PHE A 308 21.65 -9.73 -22.81
C PHE A 308 21.30 -10.73 -23.91
N GLY A 309 20.44 -10.37 -24.86
CA GLY A 309 19.91 -11.30 -25.86
C GLY A 309 19.03 -12.42 -25.26
N GLU A 310 18.56 -12.24 -24.01
CA GLU A 310 17.84 -13.26 -23.25
C GLU A 310 16.46 -12.77 -22.79
N LYS A 311 15.52 -13.71 -22.71
CA LYS A 311 14.23 -13.47 -22.04
C LYS A 311 14.35 -13.74 -20.56
N PHE A 312 13.69 -12.89 -19.76
CA PHE A 312 13.63 -13.05 -18.32
C PHE A 312 12.23 -13.45 -17.83
N ASP A 313 12.19 -14.41 -16.92
CA ASP A 313 11.09 -14.59 -15.99
C ASP A 313 11.38 -13.71 -14.76
N ILE A 314 10.48 -12.78 -14.45
CA ILE A 314 10.72 -11.73 -13.46
C ILE A 314 10.04 -12.11 -12.15
N PHE A 315 10.75 -12.11 -11.04
CA PHE A 315 10.19 -12.44 -9.73
C PHE A 315 10.36 -11.31 -8.71
N LEU A 316 9.28 -11.00 -7.98
CA LEU A 316 9.31 -10.08 -6.85
C LEU A 316 8.26 -10.44 -5.80
N PRO A 317 8.61 -10.48 -4.49
CA PRO A 317 7.64 -10.75 -3.43
C PRO A 317 6.70 -9.56 -3.19
N SER A 318 5.45 -9.81 -2.75
CA SER A 318 4.42 -8.79 -2.64
C SER A 318 3.80 -8.68 -1.26
N GLY A 319 3.70 -7.43 -0.76
CA GLY A 319 2.81 -7.07 0.33
C GLY A 319 1.42 -6.67 -0.19
N THR A 320 1.34 -5.55 -0.92
CA THR A 320 0.10 -5.00 -1.51
C THR A 320 -0.10 -5.36 -2.98
N GLY A 321 0.89 -5.99 -3.62
CA GLY A 321 0.84 -6.34 -5.05
C GLY A 321 1.01 -5.19 -6.03
N THR A 322 1.12 -3.94 -5.55
CA THR A 322 1.24 -2.73 -6.40
C THR A 322 2.39 -2.83 -7.38
N SER A 323 3.59 -3.21 -6.90
CA SER A 323 4.80 -3.32 -7.72
C SER A 323 4.62 -4.36 -8.83
N ALA A 324 4.18 -5.57 -8.45
CA ALA A 324 4.02 -6.68 -9.38
C ALA A 324 2.94 -6.38 -10.45
N ALA A 325 1.80 -5.81 -10.03
CA ALA A 325 0.72 -5.48 -10.95
C ALA A 325 1.13 -4.42 -11.98
N PHE A 326 1.71 -3.32 -11.51
CA PHE A 326 2.09 -2.23 -12.43
C PHE A 326 3.27 -2.59 -13.31
N LEU A 327 4.22 -3.38 -12.79
CA LEU A 327 5.30 -3.89 -13.62
C LEU A 327 4.78 -4.84 -14.71
N ALA A 328 3.89 -5.78 -14.37
CA ALA A 328 3.30 -6.70 -15.33
C ALA A 328 2.55 -5.96 -16.46
N ILE A 329 1.71 -5.00 -16.10
CA ILE A 329 0.98 -4.18 -17.07
C ILE A 329 1.94 -3.47 -18.02
N ASN A 330 2.96 -2.81 -17.48
CA ASN A 330 3.88 -2.03 -18.30
C ASN A 330 4.80 -2.91 -19.16
N LEU A 331 5.16 -4.10 -18.70
CA LEU A 331 5.99 -5.04 -19.48
C LEU A 331 5.25 -5.64 -20.69
N ASN A 332 3.91 -5.74 -20.63
CA ASN A 332 3.13 -6.15 -21.80
C ASN A 332 3.33 -5.24 -23.03
N LEU A 333 3.84 -4.02 -22.84
CA LEU A 333 4.15 -3.10 -23.93
C LEU A 333 5.47 -3.44 -24.66
N TYR A 334 6.30 -4.29 -24.05
CA TYR A 334 7.64 -4.61 -24.54
C TYR A 334 7.80 -6.06 -24.98
N GLY A 335 6.74 -6.87 -24.90
CA GLY A 335 6.74 -8.25 -25.33
C GLY A 335 6.20 -9.24 -24.31
N ASP A 336 6.45 -10.53 -24.57
CA ASP A 336 5.95 -11.63 -23.73
C ASP A 336 6.85 -11.83 -22.50
N PHE A 337 6.73 -10.91 -21.53
CA PHE A 337 7.36 -11.03 -20.21
C PHE A 337 6.38 -11.62 -19.21
N ARG A 338 6.87 -12.53 -18.37
CA ARG A 338 6.11 -13.07 -17.23
C ARG A 338 6.61 -12.47 -15.94
N VAL A 339 5.66 -12.00 -15.14
CA VAL A 339 5.93 -11.47 -13.80
C VAL A 339 5.37 -12.42 -12.76
N TYR A 340 6.22 -12.97 -11.95
CA TYR A 340 5.87 -13.86 -10.86
C TYR A 340 5.93 -13.13 -9.53
N THR A 341 4.99 -13.42 -8.66
CA THR A 341 4.95 -12.83 -7.32
C THR A 341 4.42 -13.82 -6.29
N CYS A 342 4.70 -13.59 -5.02
CA CYS A 342 4.14 -14.37 -3.93
C CYS A 342 3.53 -13.49 -2.85
N PRO A 343 2.44 -13.94 -2.16
CA PRO A 343 1.84 -13.20 -1.06
C PRO A 343 2.68 -13.30 0.21
N CYS A 344 3.35 -12.22 0.61
CA CYS A 344 4.01 -12.10 1.92
C CYS A 344 3.03 -11.63 3.01
N VAL A 345 1.90 -11.04 2.62
CA VAL A 345 0.81 -10.62 3.51
C VAL A 345 -0.48 -11.30 3.08
N GLY A 346 -1.17 -11.96 4.01
CA GLY A 346 -2.42 -12.64 3.70
C GLY A 346 -2.21 -13.96 2.96
N ASP A 347 -2.96 -14.15 1.89
CA ASP A 347 -2.93 -15.29 0.96
C ASP A 347 -3.14 -14.77 -0.48
N GLU A 348 -3.11 -15.69 -1.46
CA GLU A 348 -3.34 -15.34 -2.86
C GLU A 348 -4.66 -14.59 -3.06
N SER A 349 -5.73 -15.03 -2.42
CA SER A 349 -7.03 -14.38 -2.57
C SER A 349 -7.04 -12.95 -2.03
N TYR A 350 -6.31 -12.71 -0.95
CA TYR A 350 -6.11 -11.38 -0.40
C TYR A 350 -5.28 -10.51 -1.36
N LEU A 351 -4.17 -11.05 -1.88
CA LEU A 351 -3.31 -10.33 -2.82
C LEU A 351 -4.06 -9.97 -4.12
N ARG A 352 -4.82 -10.92 -4.69
CA ARG A 352 -5.67 -10.66 -5.86
C ARG A 352 -6.71 -9.57 -5.60
N ALA A 353 -7.32 -9.55 -4.42
CA ALA A 353 -8.28 -8.52 -4.04
C ALA A 353 -7.64 -7.13 -3.91
N GLN A 354 -6.43 -7.05 -3.36
CA GLN A 354 -5.65 -5.81 -3.27
C GLN A 354 -5.32 -5.27 -4.66
N ILE A 355 -4.80 -6.12 -5.55
CA ILE A 355 -4.47 -5.76 -6.93
C ILE A 355 -5.74 -5.31 -7.67
N SER A 356 -6.84 -6.07 -7.61
CA SER A 356 -8.09 -5.70 -8.28
C SER A 356 -8.67 -4.37 -7.78
N SER A 357 -8.55 -4.09 -6.48
CA SER A 357 -8.95 -2.80 -5.91
C SER A 357 -8.12 -1.64 -6.44
N LEU A 358 -6.80 -1.84 -6.52
CA LEU A 358 -5.86 -0.86 -7.08
C LEU A 358 -6.18 -0.58 -8.55
N LEU A 359 -6.35 -1.61 -9.37
CA LEU A 359 -6.69 -1.49 -10.79
C LEU A 359 -8.05 -0.82 -11.00
N SER A 360 -9.05 -1.14 -10.17
CA SER A 360 -10.34 -0.45 -10.19
C SER A 360 -10.24 1.04 -9.82
N SER A 361 -9.28 1.41 -9.00
CA SER A 361 -9.01 2.82 -8.70
C SER A 361 -8.32 3.51 -9.88
N LEU A 362 -7.44 2.79 -10.57
CA LEU A 362 -6.75 3.23 -11.78
C LEU A 362 -7.74 3.52 -12.92
N SER A 363 -8.71 2.61 -13.15
CA SER A 363 -9.71 2.71 -14.24
C SER A 363 -10.66 3.90 -14.15
N LYS A 364 -10.79 4.48 -12.98
CA LYS A 364 -11.67 5.61 -12.71
C LYS A 364 -10.99 6.97 -12.91
N THR A 365 -9.74 6.95 -13.33
CA THR A 365 -8.95 8.16 -13.51
C THR A 365 -8.81 8.48 -15.00
N ASN A 366 -9.30 9.65 -15.44
CA ASN A 366 -9.03 10.18 -16.79
C ASN A 366 -7.52 10.34 -17.04
N PHE A 367 -6.74 10.40 -15.98
CA PHE A 367 -5.29 10.41 -16.01
C PHE A 367 -4.70 9.22 -16.80
N ILE A 368 -5.27 8.02 -16.59
CA ILE A 368 -4.85 6.83 -17.34
C ILE A 368 -5.36 6.87 -18.76
N GLU A 369 -6.55 7.44 -19.02
CA GLU A 369 -7.02 7.66 -20.38
C GLU A 369 -5.99 8.47 -21.18
N ASN A 370 -5.48 9.56 -20.60
CA ASN A 370 -4.48 10.40 -21.24
C ASN A 370 -3.09 9.74 -21.32
N LEU A 371 -2.73 8.91 -20.32
CA LEU A 371 -1.46 8.20 -20.29
C LEU A 371 -1.46 6.98 -21.23
N LEU A 372 -2.62 6.32 -21.35
CA LEU A 372 -2.82 5.12 -22.15
C LEU A 372 -3.46 5.38 -23.51
N SER A 373 -3.77 6.64 -23.86
CA SER A 373 -4.31 6.99 -25.19
C SER A 373 -3.40 6.54 -26.35
N ASN A 374 -2.10 6.36 -26.04
CA ASN A 374 -1.11 5.86 -26.99
C ASN A 374 -0.78 4.36 -26.82
N LEU A 375 -1.51 3.64 -25.94
CA LEU A 375 -1.26 2.22 -25.69
C LEU A 375 -2.38 1.35 -26.29
N PRO A 376 -2.03 0.29 -27.01
CA PRO A 376 -3.02 -0.67 -27.46
C PRO A 376 -3.70 -1.37 -26.30
N ALA A 377 -5.01 -1.54 -26.37
CA ALA A 377 -5.83 -2.36 -25.48
C ALA A 377 -6.06 -1.82 -24.06
N ARG A 378 -6.70 -0.63 -23.94
CA ARG A 378 -7.20 -0.05 -22.69
C ARG A 378 -7.96 -1.04 -21.81
N ASP A 379 -8.88 -1.82 -22.40
CA ASP A 379 -9.71 -2.76 -21.67
C ASP A 379 -8.91 -3.93 -21.05
N GLN A 380 -7.75 -4.25 -21.59
CA GLN A 380 -6.87 -5.29 -21.04
C GLN A 380 -6.11 -4.78 -19.80
N ILE A 381 -5.82 -3.50 -19.72
CA ILE A 381 -5.08 -2.90 -18.59
C ILE A 381 -5.93 -2.84 -17.32
N LEU A 382 -7.25 -2.75 -17.47
CA LEU A 382 -8.20 -2.63 -16.36
C LEU A 382 -8.55 -3.98 -15.72
N ASN A 383 -8.20 -5.08 -16.40
CA ASN A 383 -8.35 -6.42 -15.89
C ASN A 383 -7.09 -6.85 -15.12
N PHE A 384 -7.20 -7.95 -14.38
CA PHE A 384 -6.04 -8.57 -13.76
C PHE A 384 -5.04 -8.97 -14.84
N PRO A 385 -3.75 -8.52 -14.80
CA PRO A 385 -2.80 -8.76 -15.88
C PRO A 385 -2.63 -10.25 -16.15
N SER A 386 -2.76 -10.69 -17.41
CA SER A 386 -2.65 -12.09 -17.80
C SER A 386 -1.23 -12.66 -17.62
N ASN A 387 -0.23 -11.78 -17.72
CA ASN A 387 1.18 -12.10 -17.53
C ASN A 387 1.63 -12.02 -16.06
N LEU A 388 0.72 -11.70 -15.11
CA LEU A 388 1.00 -11.71 -13.66
C LEU A 388 0.59 -13.03 -13.03
N ILE A 389 1.56 -13.80 -12.57
CA ILE A 389 1.39 -15.13 -11.98
C ILE A 389 1.65 -15.03 -10.47
N ILE A 390 0.66 -15.42 -9.67
CA ILE A 390 0.81 -15.48 -8.22
C ILE A 390 1.15 -16.91 -7.81
N LEU A 391 2.32 -17.10 -7.23
CA LEU A 391 2.79 -18.36 -6.69
C LEU A 391 2.62 -18.37 -5.17
N ASN A 392 2.00 -19.43 -4.63
CA ASN A 392 1.85 -19.55 -3.19
C ASN A 392 3.13 -20.11 -2.57
N PRO A 393 3.61 -19.57 -1.42
CA PRO A 393 4.67 -20.22 -0.66
C PRO A 393 4.23 -21.63 -0.22
N PRO A 394 5.17 -22.57 0.02
CA PRO A 394 4.84 -23.96 0.37
C PRO A 394 3.98 -24.07 1.62
N LYS A 395 4.08 -23.07 2.49
CA LYS A 395 3.22 -22.87 3.65
C LYS A 395 2.98 -21.40 3.91
N LYS A 396 1.97 -21.09 4.72
CA LYS A 396 1.70 -19.71 5.14
C LYS A 396 2.74 -19.25 6.16
N PHE A 397 3.49 -18.19 5.82
CA PHE A 397 4.36 -17.48 6.75
C PHE A 397 3.62 -16.25 7.32
N PRO A 398 3.40 -16.18 8.65
CA PRO A 398 2.81 -14.98 9.25
C PRO A 398 3.71 -13.76 9.05
N PHE A 399 3.15 -12.68 8.53
CA PHE A 399 3.89 -11.48 8.16
C PHE A 399 4.77 -10.95 9.30
N ALA A 400 6.05 -10.71 9.01
CA ALA A 400 7.06 -10.18 9.92
C ALA A 400 7.24 -10.98 11.23
N LYS A 401 6.82 -12.25 11.29
CA LYS A 401 7.06 -13.14 12.43
C LYS A 401 8.27 -14.03 12.16
N PRO A 402 9.27 -14.05 13.06
CA PRO A 402 10.42 -14.94 12.95
C PRO A 402 10.00 -16.42 12.80
N GLN A 403 10.59 -17.11 11.82
CA GLN A 403 10.39 -18.52 11.53
C GLN A 403 11.72 -19.18 11.21
N PRO A 404 11.98 -20.45 11.63
CA PRO A 404 13.26 -21.12 11.37
C PRO A 404 13.61 -21.19 9.88
N GLN A 405 12.63 -21.51 9.01
CA GLN A 405 12.88 -21.62 7.56
C GLN A 405 13.25 -20.27 6.93
N LEU A 406 12.66 -19.15 7.41
CA LEU A 406 13.01 -17.82 6.94
C LEU A 406 14.42 -17.44 7.40
N ALA A 407 14.80 -17.80 8.64
CA ALA A 407 16.16 -17.59 9.14
C ALA A 407 17.19 -18.38 8.34
N GLN A 408 16.89 -19.65 8.02
CA GLN A 408 17.76 -20.50 7.23
C GLN A 408 17.95 -19.93 5.82
N MET A 409 16.86 -19.54 5.13
CA MET A 409 16.95 -18.92 3.81
C MET A 409 17.72 -17.61 3.86
N TYR A 410 17.52 -16.78 4.89
CA TYR A 410 18.25 -15.53 5.05
C TYR A 410 19.76 -15.77 5.19
N LYS A 411 20.19 -16.77 5.97
CA LYS A 411 21.59 -17.17 6.07
C LYS A 411 22.19 -17.63 4.73
N GLU A 412 21.40 -18.33 3.91
CA GLU A 412 21.86 -18.69 2.55
C GLU A 412 21.99 -17.45 1.65
N LEU A 413 21.06 -16.49 1.77
CA LEU A 413 21.14 -15.22 1.04
C LEU A 413 22.34 -14.38 1.46
N GLU A 414 22.68 -14.33 2.75
CA GLU A 414 23.87 -13.60 3.26
C GLU A 414 25.17 -14.10 2.61
N LYS A 415 25.27 -15.40 2.28
CA LYS A 415 26.46 -15.97 1.61
C LYS A 415 26.67 -15.43 0.20
N THR A 416 25.68 -14.82 -0.41
CA THR A 416 25.79 -14.22 -1.75
C THR A 416 26.49 -12.86 -1.75
N GLY A 417 26.77 -12.28 -0.58
CA GLY A 417 27.36 -10.95 -0.42
C GLY A 417 26.36 -9.82 -0.62
N ILE A 418 25.11 -10.10 -0.98
CA ILE A 418 24.02 -9.13 -1.12
C ILE A 418 23.20 -9.09 0.18
N LYS A 419 22.98 -7.89 0.70
CA LYS A 419 22.06 -7.70 1.85
C LYS A 419 20.63 -7.68 1.37
N PHE A 420 19.86 -8.72 1.70
CA PHE A 420 18.44 -8.84 1.40
C PHE A 420 17.56 -8.39 2.57
N ASP A 421 16.30 -8.04 2.27
CA ASP A 421 15.27 -7.77 3.27
C ASP A 421 14.87 -9.06 4.01
N LEU A 422 14.78 -9.02 5.33
CA LEU A 422 14.49 -10.20 6.16
C LEU A 422 12.98 -10.53 6.24
N ILE A 423 12.11 -9.67 5.70
CA ILE A 423 10.65 -9.84 5.76
C ILE A 423 10.12 -10.49 4.47
N TYR A 424 10.54 -9.96 3.32
CA TYR A 424 9.99 -10.31 2.00
C TYR A 424 10.87 -11.32 1.25
N ASP A 425 12.18 -11.06 1.20
CA ASP A 425 13.07 -11.83 0.34
C ASP A 425 13.18 -13.31 0.74
N PRO A 426 13.28 -13.72 2.03
CA PRO A 426 13.28 -15.12 2.37
C PRO A 426 12.01 -15.85 1.95
N VAL A 427 10.83 -15.21 2.06
CA VAL A 427 9.56 -15.78 1.57
C VAL A 427 9.59 -15.88 0.05
N GLY A 428 10.09 -14.84 -0.63
CA GLY A 428 10.25 -14.80 -2.08
C GLY A 428 11.12 -15.94 -2.60
N PHE A 429 12.31 -16.09 -2.07
CA PHE A 429 13.25 -17.14 -2.51
C PHE A 429 12.76 -18.55 -2.15
N ILE A 430 12.15 -18.77 -0.99
CA ILE A 430 11.53 -20.06 -0.66
C ILE A 430 10.44 -20.39 -1.70
N THR A 431 9.62 -19.41 -2.08
CA THR A 431 8.55 -19.61 -3.07
C THR A 431 9.13 -19.86 -4.46
N LEU A 432 10.16 -19.11 -4.85
CA LEU A 432 10.85 -19.27 -6.13
C LEU A 432 11.39 -20.69 -6.28
N PHE A 433 12.13 -21.19 -5.29
CA PHE A 433 12.68 -22.56 -5.35
C PHE A 433 11.60 -23.65 -5.25
N HIS A 434 10.52 -23.41 -4.52
CA HIS A 434 9.39 -24.34 -4.45
C HIS A 434 8.71 -24.51 -5.82
N HIS A 435 8.73 -23.50 -6.66
CA HIS A 435 8.09 -23.47 -7.98
C HIS A 435 9.10 -23.38 -9.13
N GLU A 436 10.33 -23.85 -8.93
CA GLU A 436 11.42 -23.71 -9.92
C GLU A 436 11.06 -24.23 -11.32
N LYS A 437 10.24 -25.28 -11.40
CA LYS A 437 9.77 -25.87 -12.66
C LYS A 437 8.80 -24.99 -13.46
N CYS A 438 8.26 -23.93 -12.85
CA CYS A 438 7.34 -23.01 -13.52
C CYS A 438 8.08 -21.99 -14.41
N PHE A 439 9.38 -21.79 -14.18
CA PHE A 439 10.17 -20.80 -14.89
C PHE A 439 10.79 -21.39 -16.13
N LYS A 440 10.59 -20.73 -17.26
CA LYS A 440 11.06 -21.21 -18.58
C LYS A 440 12.27 -20.43 -19.10
N ASN A 441 12.44 -19.21 -18.60
CA ASN A 441 13.50 -18.30 -18.99
C ASN A 441 14.49 -18.08 -17.84
N GLN A 442 15.56 -17.33 -18.12
CA GLN A 442 16.50 -16.87 -17.11
C GLN A 442 15.78 -16.04 -16.02
N MET A 443 16.12 -16.28 -14.77
CA MET A 443 15.46 -15.61 -13.65
C MET A 443 16.04 -14.24 -13.38
N LEU A 444 15.18 -13.21 -13.39
CA LEU A 444 15.47 -11.87 -12.91
C LEU A 444 14.70 -11.60 -11.62
N TYR A 445 15.37 -11.62 -10.49
CA TYR A 445 14.79 -11.28 -9.20
C TYR A 445 14.94 -9.77 -8.95
N ILE A 446 13.85 -9.10 -8.59
CA ILE A 446 13.89 -7.67 -8.26
C ILE A 446 14.10 -7.49 -6.77
N HIS A 447 15.26 -6.99 -6.38
CA HIS A 447 15.55 -6.60 -5.01
C HIS A 447 14.86 -5.27 -4.69
N GLN A 448 13.77 -5.35 -3.92
CA GLN A 448 12.90 -4.22 -3.68
C GLN A 448 13.36 -3.27 -2.57
N GLY A 449 14.56 -3.44 -2.03
CA GLY A 449 15.09 -2.65 -0.90
C GLY A 449 14.42 -3.02 0.42
N GLY A 450 14.35 -2.06 1.35
CA GLY A 450 13.73 -2.30 2.65
C GLY A 450 14.70 -2.78 3.73
N ILE A 451 16.00 -2.79 3.46
CA ILE A 451 17.07 -3.33 4.32
C ILE A 451 17.09 -2.67 5.71
N THR A 452 16.74 -1.40 5.83
CA THR A 452 16.65 -0.70 7.13
C THR A 452 15.63 -1.34 8.07
N GLY A 453 14.64 -2.04 7.54
CA GLY A 453 13.69 -2.87 8.30
C GLY A 453 14.36 -4.03 9.03
N ASN A 454 15.52 -4.50 8.53
CA ASN A 454 16.29 -5.61 9.14
C ASN A 454 16.70 -5.31 10.57
N ILE A 455 17.00 -4.05 10.92
CA ILE A 455 17.36 -3.67 12.30
C ILE A 455 16.33 -4.21 13.30
N SER A 456 15.06 -3.94 13.06
CA SER A 456 13.99 -4.39 13.94
C SER A 456 13.70 -5.88 13.83
N GLN A 457 13.90 -6.48 12.66
CA GLN A 457 13.66 -7.91 12.46
C GLN A 457 14.76 -8.76 13.07
N LEU A 458 16.03 -8.40 12.92
CA LEU A 458 17.16 -9.10 13.53
C LEU A 458 17.02 -9.16 15.06
N MET A 459 16.58 -8.07 15.70
CA MET A 459 16.29 -8.08 17.14
C MET A 459 15.24 -9.15 17.51
N ARG A 460 14.18 -9.31 16.70
CA ARG A 460 13.13 -10.32 16.91
C ARG A 460 13.66 -11.74 16.69
N TYR A 461 14.50 -11.95 15.67
CA TYR A 461 15.10 -13.24 15.37
C TYR A 461 16.11 -13.64 16.46
N LYS A 462 16.95 -12.70 16.95
CA LYS A 462 17.83 -12.92 18.09
C LYS A 462 17.06 -13.25 19.37
N PHE A 463 16.01 -12.51 19.67
CA PHE A 463 15.13 -12.81 20.80
C PHE A 463 14.52 -14.23 20.73
N LYS A 464 14.22 -14.72 19.53
CA LYS A 464 13.75 -16.10 19.28
C LYS A 464 14.88 -17.13 19.15
N LYS A 465 16.13 -16.74 19.29
CA LYS A 465 17.32 -17.59 19.13
C LYS A 465 17.40 -18.29 17.77
N LEU A 466 16.90 -17.65 16.70
CA LEU A 466 16.91 -18.18 15.33
C LEU A 466 18.09 -17.68 14.51
N ILE A 467 18.66 -16.53 14.86
CA ILE A 467 19.87 -15.93 14.30
C ILE A 467 20.73 -15.49 15.48
N VAL A 468 22.02 -15.70 15.37
CA VAL A 468 23.01 -15.32 16.41
C VAL A 468 23.42 -13.86 16.26
#